data_43314ca05b8097a43d1d6e3c95ed26f8
#
_entry.id   43314ca05b8097a43d1d6e3c95ed26f8
#
_cell.length_a   1.000
_cell.length_b   1.000
_cell.length_c   1.000
_cell.angle_alpha   90.00
_cell.angle_beta   90.00
_cell.angle_gamma   90.00
#
_symmetry.space_group_name_H-M   'P 1'
#
loop_
_entity.id
_entity.type
_entity.pdbx_description
1 polymer ?
#
loop_
_entity_poly.entity_id
_entity_poly.type
_entity_poly.pdbx_seq_one_letter_code
_entity_poly.pdbx_strand_id
1 'polypeptide(L)'
;MSIPAFGDSLITYLIIAALLFGIGFYGLVHRRTLIGMLIAGELILAGASINFMAFNRFLAPDPTVGQIFTLFIMGIAAAEAAIGLAIIIALFRNKLTVNIDEINILKW
;
A
#
# COMPACT_ATOMS: atom_id res chain seq x y z
N MET A 1 2.59 -33.63 18.12
CA MET A 1 2.18 -32.22 17.93
C MET A 1 2.51 -31.81 16.47
N SER A 2 1.49 -31.59 15.67
CA SER A 2 1.71 -31.18 14.30
C SER A 2 2.06 -29.70 14.28
N ILE A 3 3.12 -29.34 13.55
CA ILE A 3 3.44 -27.93 13.30
C ILE A 3 2.33 -27.39 12.40
N PRO A 4 1.60 -26.34 12.80
CA PRO A 4 0.56 -25.78 11.93
C PRO A 4 1.18 -25.33 10.60
N ALA A 5 0.44 -25.53 9.53
CA ALA A 5 0.88 -25.06 8.23
C ALA A 5 1.12 -23.55 8.31
N PHE A 6 2.08 -23.06 7.53
CA PHE A 6 2.50 -21.65 7.56
C PHE A 6 1.32 -20.69 7.41
N GLY A 7 0.32 -21.05 6.61
CA GLY A 7 -0.87 -20.24 6.40
C GLY A 7 -1.96 -20.37 7.47
N ASP A 8 -1.77 -21.19 8.49
CA ASP A 8 -2.79 -21.45 9.51
C ASP A 8 -2.59 -20.64 10.79
N SER A 9 -1.66 -19.70 10.80
CA SER A 9 -1.33 -18.89 11.95
C SER A 9 -1.62 -17.40 11.69
N LEU A 10 -2.35 -16.78 12.61
CA LEU A 10 -2.55 -15.33 12.58
C LEU A 10 -1.22 -14.57 12.57
N ILE A 11 -0.26 -15.05 13.37
CA ILE A 11 1.05 -14.40 13.49
C ILE A 11 1.78 -14.33 12.15
N THR A 12 1.68 -15.37 11.33
CA THR A 12 2.29 -15.39 10.00
C THR A 12 1.81 -14.20 9.14
N TYR A 13 0.51 -13.99 9.11
CA TYR A 13 -0.08 -12.90 8.33
C TYR A 13 0.27 -11.54 8.91
N LEU A 14 0.30 -11.41 10.23
CA LEU A 14 0.69 -10.16 10.88
C LEU A 14 2.15 -9.81 10.61
N ILE A 15 3.03 -10.80 10.55
CA ILE A 15 4.44 -10.58 10.20
C ILE A 15 4.55 -10.11 8.74
N ILE A 16 3.86 -10.76 7.83
CA ILE A 16 3.84 -10.35 6.42
C ILE A 16 3.32 -8.92 6.28
N ALA A 17 2.22 -8.60 6.96
CA ALA A 17 1.65 -7.26 6.95
C ALA A 17 2.62 -6.22 7.50
N ALA A 18 3.31 -6.54 8.60
CA ALA A 18 4.31 -5.66 9.19
C ALA A 18 5.49 -5.42 8.26
N LEU A 19 5.94 -6.45 7.54
CA LEU A 19 7.01 -6.33 6.56
C LEU A 19 6.59 -5.43 5.39
N LEU A 20 5.39 -5.62 4.86
CA LEU A 20 4.87 -4.77 3.78
C LEU A 20 4.74 -3.32 4.24
N PHE A 21 4.21 -3.11 5.43
CA PHE A 21 4.07 -1.78 6.00
C PHE A 21 5.43 -1.12 6.18
N GLY A 22 6.40 -1.85 6.75
CA GLY A 22 7.75 -1.34 6.95
C GLY A 22 8.47 -1.01 5.65
N ILE A 23 8.36 -1.89 4.65
CA ILE A 23 8.95 -1.68 3.33
C ILE A 23 8.30 -0.46 2.67
N GLY A 24 6.98 -0.36 2.76
CA GLY A 24 6.26 0.79 2.21
C GLY A 24 6.65 2.09 2.89
N PHE A 25 6.73 2.09 4.20
CA PHE A 25 7.14 3.27 4.97
C PHE A 25 8.57 3.68 4.64
N TYR A 26 9.49 2.71 4.58
CA TYR A 26 10.87 2.96 4.16
C TYR A 26 10.91 3.55 2.75
N GLY A 27 10.15 2.98 1.83
CA GLY A 27 10.07 3.48 0.46
C GLY A 27 9.55 4.91 0.40
N LEU A 28 8.53 5.23 1.20
CA LEU A 28 7.95 6.57 1.23
C LEU A 28 8.98 7.62 1.68
N VAL A 29 9.81 7.26 2.66
CA VAL A 29 10.81 8.18 3.21
C VAL A 29 12.03 8.31 2.28
N HIS A 30 12.42 7.22 1.62
CA HIS A 30 13.68 7.18 0.88
C HIS A 30 13.54 7.39 -0.63
N ARG A 31 12.35 7.15 -1.21
CA ARG A 31 12.16 7.34 -2.64
C ARG A 31 11.99 8.82 -2.98
N ARG A 32 12.65 9.22 -4.05
CA ARG A 32 12.63 10.60 -4.53
C ARG A 32 11.78 10.79 -5.77
N THR A 33 11.18 9.73 -6.28
CA THR A 33 10.30 9.79 -7.44
C THR A 33 8.85 9.74 -6.99
N LEU A 34 7.98 10.46 -7.67
CA LEU A 34 6.55 10.45 -7.37
C LEU A 34 5.95 9.05 -7.54
N ILE A 35 6.38 8.33 -8.58
CA ILE A 35 5.94 6.95 -8.81
C ILE A 35 6.41 6.04 -7.67
N GLY A 36 7.65 6.19 -7.21
CA GLY A 36 8.17 5.44 -6.08
C GLY A 36 7.38 5.68 -4.80
N MET A 37 6.99 6.93 -4.55
CA MET A 37 6.13 7.28 -3.39
C MET A 37 4.74 6.68 -3.53
N LEU A 38 4.17 6.68 -4.72
CA LEU A 38 2.88 6.07 -4.99
C LEU A 38 2.92 4.55 -4.70
N ILE A 39 3.93 3.86 -5.20
CA ILE A 39 4.13 2.43 -4.94
C ILE A 39 4.29 2.18 -3.45
N ALA A 40 5.06 3.01 -2.75
CA ALA A 40 5.25 2.88 -1.31
C ALA A 40 3.93 3.02 -0.54
N GLY A 41 3.09 3.98 -0.92
CA GLY A 41 1.76 4.14 -0.35
C GLY A 41 0.89 2.91 -0.57
N GLU A 42 0.94 2.32 -1.76
CA GLU A 42 0.21 1.10 -2.07
C GLU A 42 0.66 -0.09 -1.21
N LEU A 43 1.95 -0.20 -0.93
CA LEU A 43 2.46 -1.25 -0.06
C LEU A 43 1.96 -1.09 1.38
N ILE A 44 1.87 0.14 1.88
CA ILE A 44 1.33 0.43 3.20
C ILE A 44 -0.14 0.00 3.27
N LEU A 45 -0.94 0.35 2.27
CA LEU A 45 -2.35 -0.03 2.21
C LEU A 45 -2.52 -1.54 2.07
N ALA A 46 -1.66 -2.20 1.29
CA ALA A 46 -1.66 -3.65 1.18
C ALA A 46 -1.40 -4.32 2.54
N GLY A 47 -0.46 -3.80 3.32
CA GLY A 47 -0.20 -4.28 4.67
C GLY A 47 -1.42 -4.13 5.57
N ALA A 48 -2.09 -3.00 5.53
CA ALA A 48 -3.31 -2.76 6.29
C ALA A 48 -4.41 -3.75 5.87
N SER A 49 -4.58 -4.01 4.58
CA SER A 49 -5.57 -4.96 4.07
C SER A 49 -5.30 -6.37 4.58
N ILE A 50 -4.04 -6.80 4.61
CA ILE A 50 -3.67 -8.11 5.13
C ILE A 50 -4.02 -8.22 6.60
N ASN A 51 -3.78 -7.16 7.39
CA ASN A 51 -4.16 -7.15 8.80
C ASN A 51 -5.66 -7.35 8.99
N PHE A 52 -6.50 -6.61 8.26
CA PHE A 52 -7.95 -6.76 8.35
C PHE A 52 -8.39 -8.17 7.98
N MET A 53 -7.85 -8.73 6.90
CA MET A 53 -8.23 -10.07 6.47
C MET A 53 -7.72 -11.14 7.43
N ALA A 54 -6.54 -10.97 8.01
CA ALA A 54 -6.00 -11.91 8.99
C ALA A 54 -6.85 -11.93 10.27
N PHE A 55 -7.14 -10.77 10.83
CA PHE A 55 -8.02 -10.69 11.99
C PHE A 55 -9.42 -11.22 11.69
N ASN A 56 -9.93 -10.93 10.50
CA ASN A 56 -11.22 -11.43 10.07
C ASN A 56 -11.23 -12.96 10.01
N ARG A 57 -10.20 -13.56 9.44
CA ARG A 57 -10.12 -15.01 9.28
C ARG A 57 -10.02 -15.73 10.63
N PHE A 58 -9.23 -15.22 11.56
CA PHE A 58 -8.87 -15.96 12.76
C PHE A 58 -9.68 -15.55 13.99
N LEU A 59 -10.20 -14.33 14.05
CA LEU A 59 -10.79 -13.81 15.27
C LEU A 59 -12.21 -13.28 15.11
N ALA A 60 -12.64 -12.94 13.91
CA ALA A 60 -13.95 -12.30 13.74
C ALA A 60 -15.08 -13.31 13.90
N PRO A 61 -16.14 -12.96 14.69
CA PRO A 61 -17.33 -13.80 14.77
C PRO A 61 -18.13 -13.81 13.47
N ASP A 62 -18.08 -12.70 12.71
CA ASP A 62 -18.72 -12.59 11.40
C ASP A 62 -17.65 -12.24 10.36
N PRO A 63 -17.28 -13.19 9.48
CA PRO A 63 -16.22 -12.97 8.49
C PRO A 63 -16.58 -11.94 7.41
N THR A 64 -17.86 -11.60 7.27
CA THR A 64 -18.31 -10.66 6.24
C THR A 64 -17.79 -9.25 6.49
N VAL A 65 -17.70 -8.83 7.75
CA VAL A 65 -17.32 -7.48 8.14
C VAL A 65 -15.91 -7.14 7.64
N GLY A 66 -14.93 -7.99 7.91
CA GLY A 66 -13.55 -7.75 7.48
C GLY A 66 -13.41 -7.78 5.96
N GLN A 67 -14.20 -8.63 5.29
CA GLN A 67 -14.21 -8.69 3.82
C GLN A 67 -14.71 -7.39 3.23
N ILE A 68 -15.78 -6.81 3.80
CA ILE A 68 -16.32 -5.52 3.36
C ILE A 68 -15.28 -4.43 3.56
N PHE A 69 -14.67 -4.34 4.74
CA PHE A 69 -13.64 -3.35 5.00
C PHE A 69 -12.45 -3.48 4.03
N THR A 70 -12.03 -4.71 3.74
CA THR A 70 -10.94 -4.94 2.79
C THR A 70 -11.31 -4.48 1.39
N LEU A 71 -12.53 -4.73 0.94
CA LEU A 71 -13.01 -4.24 -0.35
C LEU A 71 -12.99 -2.71 -0.41
N PHE A 72 -13.40 -2.04 0.66
CA PHE A 72 -13.32 -0.59 0.75
C PHE A 72 -11.87 -0.09 0.68
N ILE A 73 -10.95 -0.73 1.39
CA ILE A 73 -9.53 -0.37 1.33
C ILE A 73 -8.99 -0.54 -0.09
N MET A 74 -9.34 -1.63 -0.76
CA MET A 74 -8.94 -1.87 -2.15
C MET A 74 -9.50 -0.80 -3.09
N GLY A 75 -10.76 -0.42 -2.89
CA GLY A 75 -11.39 0.64 -3.67
C GLY A 75 -10.72 1.99 -3.47
N ILE A 76 -10.42 2.33 -2.23
CA ILE A 76 -9.70 3.57 -1.89
C ILE A 76 -8.30 3.54 -2.48
N ALA A 77 -7.59 2.43 -2.36
CA ALA A 77 -6.25 2.28 -2.91
C ALA A 77 -6.26 2.46 -4.44
N ALA A 78 -7.22 1.84 -5.12
CA ALA A 78 -7.37 1.99 -6.56
C ALA A 78 -7.67 3.44 -6.96
N ALA A 79 -8.54 4.11 -6.22
CA ALA A 79 -8.87 5.50 -6.46
C ALA A 79 -7.66 6.42 -6.24
N GLU A 80 -6.92 6.20 -5.16
CA GLU A 80 -5.71 6.97 -4.86
C GLU A 80 -4.63 6.75 -5.93
N ALA A 81 -4.45 5.51 -6.37
CA ALA A 81 -3.50 5.18 -7.43
C ALA A 81 -3.87 5.88 -8.73
N ALA A 82 -5.15 5.87 -9.10
CA ALA A 82 -5.64 6.55 -10.30
C ALA A 82 -5.43 8.06 -10.23
N ILE A 83 -5.79 8.67 -9.10
CA ILE A 83 -5.62 10.12 -8.90
C ILE A 83 -4.13 10.47 -8.87
N GLY A 84 -3.32 9.73 -8.13
CA GLY A 84 -1.89 9.95 -8.04
C GLY A 84 -1.21 9.84 -9.40
N LEU A 85 -1.56 8.82 -10.18
CA LEU A 85 -1.02 8.63 -11.51
C LEU A 85 -1.45 9.75 -12.45
N ALA A 86 -2.71 10.18 -12.37
CA ALA A 86 -3.21 11.29 -13.15
C ALA A 86 -2.46 12.59 -12.85
N ILE A 87 -2.18 12.86 -11.58
CA ILE A 87 -1.40 14.02 -11.16
C ILE A 87 0.02 13.95 -11.71
N ILE A 88 0.66 12.77 -11.61
CA ILE A 88 2.01 12.57 -12.14
C ILE A 88 2.04 12.83 -13.64
N ILE A 89 1.08 12.31 -14.38
CA ILE A 89 0.97 12.52 -15.83
C ILE A 89 0.75 13.99 -16.14
N ALA A 90 -0.14 14.66 -15.43
CA ALA A 90 -0.44 16.08 -15.64
C ALA A 90 0.80 16.94 -15.37
N LEU A 91 1.52 16.67 -14.28
CA LEU A 91 2.76 17.37 -13.96
C LEU A 91 3.81 17.16 -15.05
N PHE A 92 3.97 15.92 -15.49
CA PHE A 92 4.94 15.59 -16.53
C PHE A 92 4.61 16.33 -17.84
N ARG A 93 3.35 16.33 -18.26
CA ARG A 93 2.91 17.03 -19.47
C ARG A 93 3.13 18.52 -19.39
N ASN A 94 2.81 19.14 -18.27
CA ASN A 94 3.00 20.57 -18.06
C ASN A 94 4.47 20.97 -17.98
N LYS A 95 5.34 20.04 -17.59
CA LYS A 95 6.76 20.28 -17.39
C LYS A 95 7.65 19.72 -18.49
N LEU A 96 7.07 19.24 -19.60
CA LEU A 96 7.86 18.69 -20.72
C LEU A 96 8.87 19.69 -21.29
N THR A 97 8.56 20.99 -21.25
CA THR A 97 9.43 22.05 -21.73
C THR A 97 10.29 22.66 -20.63
N VAL A 98 10.14 22.17 -19.39
CA VAL A 98 10.82 22.70 -18.23
C VAL A 98 12.02 21.83 -17.89
N ASN A 99 13.07 22.45 -17.35
CA ASN A 99 14.29 21.75 -16.95
C ASN A 99 13.99 20.66 -15.91
N ILE A 100 14.69 19.54 -16.03
CA ILE A 100 14.61 18.42 -15.12
C ILE A 100 14.84 18.85 -13.67
N ASP A 101 15.65 19.87 -13.43
CA ASP A 101 15.93 20.39 -12.10
C ASP A 101 14.68 20.93 -11.39
N GLU A 102 13.73 21.47 -12.11
CA GLU A 102 12.46 21.94 -11.53
C GLU A 102 11.58 20.77 -11.10
N ILE A 103 11.64 19.66 -11.83
CA ILE A 103 10.94 18.43 -11.43
C ILE A 103 11.58 17.87 -10.17
N ASN A 104 12.88 18.01 -10.00
CA ASN A 104 13.61 17.54 -8.81
C ASN A 104 13.12 18.22 -7.53
N ILE A 105 12.62 19.44 -7.58
CA ILE A 105 12.05 20.13 -6.42
C ILE A 105 10.90 19.31 -5.82
N LEU A 106 10.10 18.66 -6.66
CA LEU A 106 8.98 17.82 -6.21
C LEU A 106 9.42 16.49 -5.60
N LYS A 107 10.67 16.12 -5.78
CA LYS A 107 11.22 14.86 -5.23
C LYS A 107 11.76 15.02 -3.80
N TRP A 108 11.99 16.22 -3.38
CA TRP A 108 12.59 16.55 -2.11
C TRP A 108 11.57 17.07 -1.14
#